data_77281619749e86dfa6d8c24b84b44ab4
#
_entry.id   77281619749e86dfa6d8c24b84b44ab4
#
_cell.length_a   1.000
_cell.length_b   1.000
_cell.length_c   1.000
_cell.angle_alpha   90.00
_cell.angle_beta   90.00
_cell.angle_gamma   90.00
#
_symmetry.space_group_name_H-M   'P 1'
#
loop_
_entity.id
_entity.type
_entity.pdbx_description
1 polymer ?
#
loop_
_entity_poly.entity_id
_entity_poly.type
_entity_poly.pdbx_seq_one_letter_code
_entity_poly.pdbx_strand_id
1 'polypeptide(L)'
;MDYQDVLHVFGVSRAGYTPLLLHLDRNSSKSLIVELLRRAESSALICDASLAQLNRDTLQIPVHVNSDLRRVGVSSQCRLPKIEDLISDTSAVAFMLHTAGTTVGSPKLVPYTHKTIDSIMRSARVIAAPTSTRRQDTYVSK
;
A
#
# COMPACT_ATOMS: atom_id res chain seq x y z
N MET A 1 -4.30 9.56 -2.49
CA MET A 1 -3.12 8.76 -2.91
C MET A 1 -2.43 9.56 -3.98
N ASP A 2 -1.19 9.95 -3.77
CA ASP A 2 -0.39 10.65 -4.77
C ASP A 2 0.56 9.67 -5.52
N TYR A 3 1.36 10.20 -6.44
CA TYR A 3 2.29 9.37 -7.21
C TYR A 3 3.37 8.73 -6.33
N GLN A 4 3.78 9.38 -5.25
CA GLN A 4 4.77 8.85 -4.33
C GLN A 4 4.23 7.67 -3.53
N ASP A 5 2.96 7.74 -3.10
CA ASP A 5 2.29 6.62 -2.42
C ASP A 5 2.29 5.37 -3.28
N VAL A 6 1.98 5.52 -4.57
CA VAL A 6 2.00 4.41 -5.53
C VAL A 6 3.39 3.80 -5.64
N LEU A 7 4.43 4.63 -5.76
CA LEU A 7 5.81 4.15 -5.83
C LEU A 7 6.24 3.41 -4.55
N HIS A 8 5.81 3.88 -3.37
CA HIS A 8 6.10 3.18 -2.11
C HIS A 8 5.43 1.81 -2.07
N VAL A 9 4.14 1.73 -2.46
CA VAL A 9 3.42 0.44 -2.49
C VAL A 9 4.14 -0.57 -3.38
N PHE A 10 4.49 -0.18 -4.61
CA PHE A 10 5.22 -1.07 -5.52
C PHE A 10 6.64 -1.38 -5.03
N GLY A 11 7.34 -0.40 -4.47
CA GLY A 11 8.68 -0.59 -3.92
C GLY A 11 8.69 -1.58 -2.76
N VAL A 12 7.75 -1.45 -1.82
CA VAL A 12 7.59 -2.35 -0.67
C VAL A 12 7.25 -3.77 -1.15
N SER A 13 6.28 -3.90 -2.07
CA SER A 13 5.92 -5.20 -2.65
C SER A 13 7.10 -5.82 -3.39
N ARG A 14 7.86 -5.02 -4.16
CA ARG A 14 9.02 -5.49 -4.92
C ARG A 14 10.18 -5.92 -4.02
N ALA A 15 10.26 -5.38 -2.81
CA ALA A 15 11.21 -5.79 -1.79
C ALA A 15 10.77 -7.07 -1.02
N GLY A 16 9.62 -7.66 -1.37
CA GLY A 16 9.11 -8.88 -0.75
C GLY A 16 8.27 -8.67 0.50
N TYR A 17 7.83 -7.44 0.76
CA TYR A 17 6.95 -7.12 1.89
C TYR A 17 5.51 -6.92 1.44
N THR A 18 4.56 -7.15 2.35
CA THR A 18 3.14 -6.87 2.13
C THR A 18 2.83 -5.43 2.59
N PRO A 19 2.51 -4.50 1.68
CA PRO A 19 2.18 -3.14 2.08
C PRO A 19 0.80 -3.06 2.74
N LEU A 20 0.71 -2.32 3.85
CA LEU A 20 -0.52 -1.87 4.46
C LEU A 20 -0.71 -0.38 4.15
N LEU A 21 -1.76 -0.04 3.41
CA LEU A 21 -2.08 1.35 3.10
C LEU A 21 -3.00 1.91 4.16
N LEU A 22 -2.50 2.91 4.89
CA LEU A 22 -3.26 3.66 5.87
C LEU A 22 -3.63 5.01 5.27
N HIS A 23 -4.91 5.19 4.94
CA HIS A 23 -5.45 6.50 4.61
C HIS A 23 -5.98 7.13 5.89
N LEU A 24 -5.23 8.05 6.43
CA LEU A 24 -5.51 8.69 7.71
C LEU A 24 -6.01 10.10 7.46
N ASP A 25 -7.19 10.42 7.96
CA ASP A 25 -7.67 11.78 8.03
C ASP A 25 -6.84 12.58 9.06
N ARG A 26 -6.77 13.90 8.91
CA ARG A 26 -6.07 14.79 9.84
C ARG A 26 -6.52 14.63 11.31
N ASN A 27 -7.72 14.09 11.50
CA ASN A 27 -8.32 13.83 12.82
C ASN A 27 -8.11 12.40 13.32
N SER A 28 -7.43 11.54 12.55
CA SER A 28 -7.18 10.17 12.99
C SER A 28 -6.30 10.16 14.22
N SER A 29 -6.75 9.49 15.27
CA SER A 29 -6.01 9.44 16.53
C SER A 29 -4.73 8.60 16.38
N LYS A 30 -3.67 9.02 17.07
CA LYS A 30 -2.42 8.24 17.12
C LYS A 30 -2.64 6.82 17.63
N SER A 31 -3.56 6.64 18.60
CA SER A 31 -3.92 5.34 19.15
C SER A 31 -4.51 4.40 18.10
N LEU A 32 -5.29 4.93 17.16
CA LEU A 32 -5.86 4.17 16.06
C LEU A 32 -4.77 3.65 15.11
N ILE A 33 -3.79 4.49 14.79
CA ILE A 33 -2.65 4.09 13.94
C ILE A 33 -1.88 2.96 14.59
N VAL A 34 -1.55 3.10 15.88
CA VAL A 34 -0.84 2.09 16.66
C VAL A 34 -1.61 0.77 16.69
N GLU A 35 -2.93 0.85 16.90
CA GLU A 35 -3.79 -0.34 16.91
C GLU A 35 -3.80 -1.06 15.56
N LEU A 36 -3.95 -0.32 14.46
CA LEU A 36 -3.94 -0.89 13.10
C LEU A 36 -2.61 -1.55 12.76
N LEU A 37 -1.50 -0.90 13.08
CA LEU A 37 -0.16 -1.45 12.86
C LEU A 37 0.07 -2.71 13.68
N ARG A 38 -0.36 -2.73 14.95
CA ARG A 38 -0.27 -3.90 15.81
C ARG A 38 -1.12 -5.06 15.28
N ARG A 39 -2.36 -4.79 14.87
CA ARG A 39 -3.27 -5.82 14.33
C ARG A 39 -2.78 -6.39 13.00
N ALA A 40 -2.08 -5.59 12.21
CA ALA A 40 -1.46 -6.02 10.96
C ALA A 40 -0.08 -6.66 11.17
N GLU A 41 0.41 -6.76 12.42
CA GLU A 41 1.76 -7.25 12.73
C GLU A 41 2.85 -6.56 11.89
N SER A 42 2.70 -5.24 11.74
CA SER A 42 3.57 -4.44 10.86
C SER A 42 5.02 -4.43 11.36
N SER A 43 5.96 -4.64 10.45
CA SER A 43 7.39 -4.68 10.76
C SER A 43 8.08 -3.31 10.64
N ALA A 44 7.46 -2.35 9.94
CA ALA A 44 7.97 -0.98 9.77
C ALA A 44 6.84 -0.04 9.38
N LEU A 45 7.05 1.26 9.58
CA LEU A 45 6.15 2.34 9.14
C LEU A 45 6.91 3.30 8.22
N ILE A 46 6.35 3.58 7.04
CA ILE A 46 6.78 4.68 6.18
C ILE A 46 5.73 5.78 6.30
N CYS A 47 6.13 6.98 6.67
CA CYS A 47 5.21 8.09 6.89
C CYS A 47 5.81 9.44 6.53
N ASP A 48 4.96 10.46 6.41
CA ASP A 48 5.40 11.83 6.25
C ASP A 48 6.08 12.39 7.52
N ALA A 49 6.88 13.42 7.36
CA ALA A 49 7.58 14.07 8.45
C ALA A 49 6.63 14.55 9.57
N SER A 50 5.39 14.91 9.22
CA SER A 50 4.36 15.32 10.19
C SER A 50 3.94 14.18 11.13
N LEU A 51 4.05 12.93 10.69
CA LEU A 51 3.74 11.73 11.47
C LEU A 51 5.00 11.08 12.07
N ALA A 52 6.19 11.54 11.71
CA ALA A 52 7.45 11.01 12.24
C ALA A 52 7.61 11.18 13.75
N GLN A 53 6.84 12.10 14.37
CA GLN A 53 6.71 12.24 15.82
C GLN A 53 5.75 11.20 16.45
N LEU A 54 5.17 10.31 15.66
CA LEU A 54 4.60 9.07 16.18
C LEU A 54 5.73 8.31 16.85
N ASN A 55 5.77 8.47 18.13
CA ASN A 55 6.88 8.19 19.01
C ASN A 55 7.42 6.78 18.77
N ARG A 56 8.70 6.65 18.44
CA ARG A 56 9.42 5.36 18.36
C ARG A 56 9.17 4.50 19.60
N ASP A 57 8.97 5.14 20.74
CA ASP A 57 8.72 4.48 22.02
C ASP A 57 7.34 3.81 22.10
N THR A 58 6.36 4.31 21.33
CA THR A 58 4.99 3.75 21.32
C THR A 58 4.81 2.61 20.32
N LEU A 59 5.54 2.63 19.20
CA LEU A 59 5.34 1.68 18.11
C LEU A 59 6.25 0.46 18.20
N GLN A 60 7.42 0.56 18.84
CA GLN A 60 8.45 -0.48 18.91
C GLN A 60 8.87 -1.07 17.54
N ILE A 61 8.54 -0.36 16.44
CA ILE A 61 8.93 -0.71 15.07
C ILE A 61 9.70 0.44 14.42
N PRO A 62 10.57 0.17 13.44
CA PRO A 62 11.25 1.21 12.68
C PRO A 62 10.27 2.16 12.01
N VAL A 63 10.53 3.46 12.14
CA VAL A 63 9.76 4.51 11.47
C VAL A 63 10.68 5.20 10.46
N HIS A 64 10.31 5.12 9.19
CA HIS A 64 11.00 5.75 8.07
C HIS A 64 10.21 6.96 7.59
N VAL A 65 10.84 8.12 7.59
CA VAL A 65 10.23 9.32 7.01
C VAL A 65 10.31 9.22 5.51
N ASN A 66 9.18 9.47 4.85
CA ASN A 66 9.10 9.53 3.40
C ASN A 66 10.13 10.53 2.88
N SER A 67 11.10 10.04 2.14
CA SER A 67 12.09 10.85 1.45
C SER A 67 11.58 11.19 0.06
N ASP A 68 11.88 12.39 -0.42
CA ASP A 68 11.61 12.73 -1.82
C ASP A 68 12.35 11.73 -2.73
N LEU A 69 11.59 10.81 -3.31
CA LEU A 69 12.14 9.74 -4.15
C LEU A 69 12.90 10.28 -5.37
N ARG A 70 12.70 11.55 -5.74
CA ARG A 70 13.48 12.22 -6.78
C ARG A 70 14.94 12.41 -6.39
N ARG A 71 15.25 12.36 -5.10
CA ARG A 71 16.59 12.52 -4.55
C ARG A 71 17.26 11.18 -4.21
N VAL A 72 16.52 10.09 -4.29
CA VAL A 72 17.08 8.76 -4.05
C VAL A 72 17.86 8.32 -5.28
N GLY A 73 19.18 8.30 -5.17
CA GLY A 73 20.03 7.76 -6.21
C GLY A 73 19.80 6.25 -6.37
N VAL A 74 19.76 5.77 -7.60
CA VAL A 74 19.71 4.33 -7.86
C VAL A 74 21.05 3.72 -7.45
N SER A 75 21.05 2.95 -6.36
CA SER A 75 22.23 2.17 -5.98
C SER A 75 22.31 0.94 -6.89
N SER A 76 23.39 0.84 -7.66
CA SER A 76 23.68 -0.33 -8.49
C SER A 76 23.93 -1.62 -7.68
N GLN A 77 24.07 -1.51 -6.36
CA GLN A 77 24.31 -2.64 -5.46
C GLN A 77 23.02 -3.28 -4.92
N CYS A 78 21.87 -2.64 -5.08
CA CYS A 78 20.60 -3.20 -4.60
C CYS A 78 20.11 -4.27 -5.59
N ARG A 79 20.38 -5.53 -5.29
CA ARG A 79 19.77 -6.67 -6.00
C ARG A 79 18.37 -6.92 -5.44
N LEU A 80 17.36 -6.55 -6.21
CA LEU A 80 15.99 -6.94 -5.88
C LEU A 80 15.79 -8.43 -6.14
N PRO A 81 14.98 -9.14 -5.32
CA PRO A 81 14.58 -10.52 -5.59
C PRO A 81 13.96 -10.63 -7.00
N LYS A 82 14.05 -11.79 -7.64
CA LYS A 82 13.33 -12.03 -8.89
C LYS A 82 11.81 -12.04 -8.61
N ILE A 83 11.02 -11.59 -9.57
CA ILE A 83 9.55 -11.52 -9.40
C ILE A 83 8.97 -12.93 -9.20
N GLU A 84 9.52 -13.91 -9.90
CA GLU A 84 9.12 -15.32 -9.82
C GLU A 84 9.31 -15.88 -8.40
N ASP A 85 10.33 -15.41 -7.68
CA ASP A 85 10.62 -15.85 -6.32
C ASP A 85 9.70 -15.20 -5.28
N LEU A 86 9.04 -14.08 -5.63
CA LEU A 86 8.17 -13.31 -4.72
C LEU A 86 6.73 -13.79 -4.70
N ILE A 87 6.26 -14.44 -5.76
CA ILE A 87 4.86 -14.86 -5.91
C ILE A 87 4.83 -16.37 -6.15
N SER A 88 5.08 -17.13 -5.11
CA SER A 88 4.95 -18.60 -5.15
C SER A 88 3.50 -19.06 -4.94
N ASP A 89 2.68 -18.24 -4.27
CA ASP A 89 1.29 -18.55 -3.95
C ASP A 89 0.37 -17.37 -4.28
N THR A 90 -0.54 -17.57 -5.23
CA THR A 90 -1.53 -16.56 -5.61
C THR A 90 -2.57 -16.27 -4.53
N SER A 91 -2.70 -17.14 -3.52
CA SER A 91 -3.54 -16.91 -2.34
C SER A 91 -2.88 -16.02 -1.29
N ALA A 92 -1.57 -15.77 -1.41
CA ALA A 92 -0.85 -14.88 -0.53
C ALA A 92 -1.40 -13.44 -0.62
N VAL A 93 -1.35 -12.73 0.52
CA VAL A 93 -1.80 -11.34 0.60
C VAL A 93 -0.82 -10.43 -0.14
N ALA A 94 -1.32 -9.72 -1.14
CA ALA A 94 -0.53 -8.80 -1.93
C ALA A 94 -0.45 -7.40 -1.31
N PHE A 95 -1.55 -6.95 -0.72
CA PHE A 95 -1.61 -5.72 0.09
C PHE A 95 -2.83 -5.73 1.01
N MET A 96 -2.82 -4.85 2.00
CA MET A 96 -3.93 -4.63 2.91
C MET A 96 -4.42 -3.19 2.84
N LEU A 97 -5.74 -3.02 2.94
CA LEU A 97 -6.38 -1.73 3.14
C LEU A 97 -7.09 -1.73 4.49
N HIS A 98 -7.45 -0.54 4.97
CA HIS A 98 -8.38 -0.41 6.08
C HIS A 98 -9.67 0.27 5.64
N THR A 99 -10.77 -0.09 6.28
CA THR A 99 -12.06 0.60 6.08
C THR A 99 -12.31 1.58 7.21
N ALA A 100 -13.03 2.66 6.93
CA ALA A 100 -13.33 3.70 7.90
C ALA A 100 -14.25 3.26 9.07
N GLY A 101 -14.75 2.02 9.08
CA GLY A 101 -15.51 1.45 10.18
C GLY A 101 -16.78 2.23 10.55
N THR A 102 -17.68 2.45 9.58
CA THR A 102 -18.85 3.31 9.73
C THR A 102 -19.90 2.81 10.72
N THR A 103 -19.86 1.56 11.16
CA THR A 103 -20.99 0.99 11.94
C THR A 103 -20.66 0.74 13.42
N VAL A 104 -19.42 0.58 13.82
CA VAL A 104 -19.04 0.24 15.23
C VAL A 104 -17.70 0.90 15.65
N GLY A 105 -17.26 1.94 14.97
CA GLY A 105 -16.12 2.77 15.40
C GLY A 105 -14.72 2.17 15.26
N SER A 106 -14.55 0.90 14.94
CA SER A 106 -13.23 0.30 14.76
C SER A 106 -12.98 -0.05 13.29
N PRO A 107 -11.93 0.51 12.65
CA PRO A 107 -11.60 0.20 11.27
C PRO A 107 -11.20 -1.27 11.12
N LYS A 108 -11.59 -1.86 10.00
CA LYS A 108 -11.26 -3.25 9.65
C LYS A 108 -10.12 -3.31 8.67
N LEU A 109 -9.22 -4.25 8.85
CA LEU A 109 -8.20 -4.59 7.87
C LEU A 109 -8.80 -5.52 6.82
N VAL A 110 -8.60 -5.17 5.56
CA VAL A 110 -9.10 -5.92 4.39
C VAL A 110 -7.90 -6.39 3.58
N PRO A 111 -7.57 -7.69 3.64
CA PRO A 111 -6.49 -8.24 2.83
C PRO A 111 -6.95 -8.46 1.39
N TYR A 112 -6.10 -8.11 0.44
CA TYR A 112 -6.25 -8.42 -0.98
C TYR A 112 -5.17 -9.40 -1.40
N THR A 113 -5.59 -10.58 -1.86
CA THR A 113 -4.66 -11.59 -2.38
C THR A 113 -4.26 -11.28 -3.81
N HIS A 114 -3.15 -11.85 -4.28
CA HIS A 114 -2.74 -11.76 -5.69
C HIS A 114 -3.85 -12.26 -6.63
N LYS A 115 -4.54 -13.34 -6.24
CA LYS A 115 -5.69 -13.87 -7.00
C LYS A 115 -6.83 -12.86 -7.09
N THR A 116 -7.13 -12.16 -5.99
CA THR A 116 -8.19 -11.13 -5.99
C THR A 116 -7.84 -9.97 -6.91
N ILE A 117 -6.58 -9.52 -6.88
CA ILE A 117 -6.11 -8.45 -7.76
C ILE A 117 -6.18 -8.86 -9.22
N ASP A 118 -5.71 -10.07 -9.57
CA ASP A 118 -5.79 -10.58 -10.94
C ASP A 118 -7.25 -10.62 -11.44
N SER A 119 -8.17 -11.09 -10.59
CA SER A 119 -9.61 -11.09 -10.91
C SER A 119 -10.16 -9.67 -11.16
N ILE A 120 -9.81 -8.70 -10.31
CA ILE A 120 -10.21 -7.30 -10.48
C ILE A 120 -9.64 -6.73 -11.79
N MET A 121 -8.36 -6.99 -12.08
CA MET A 121 -7.70 -6.52 -13.30
C MET A 121 -8.30 -7.13 -14.56
N ARG A 122 -8.67 -8.41 -14.54
CA ARG A 122 -9.38 -9.05 -15.66
C ARG A 122 -10.75 -8.42 -15.89
N SER A 123 -11.52 -8.20 -14.81
CA SER A 123 -12.82 -7.54 -14.89
C SER A 123 -12.69 -6.10 -15.40
N ALA A 124 -11.72 -5.35 -14.91
CA ALA A 124 -11.45 -3.99 -15.36
C ALA A 124 -11.08 -3.93 -16.85
N ARG A 125 -10.32 -4.90 -17.37
CA ARG A 125 -10.01 -4.98 -18.80
C ARG A 125 -11.24 -5.15 -19.67
N VAL A 126 -12.23 -5.93 -19.21
CA VAL A 126 -13.49 -6.13 -19.93
C VAL A 126 -14.31 -4.84 -19.94
N ILE A 127 -14.40 -4.15 -18.79
CA ILE A 127 -15.16 -2.91 -18.64
C ILE A 127 -14.49 -1.74 -19.36
N ALA A 128 -13.16 -1.68 -19.30
CA ALA A 128 -12.36 -0.61 -19.89
C ALA A 128 -11.86 -0.92 -21.30
N ALA A 129 -12.35 -2.00 -21.93
CA ALA A 129 -12.01 -2.30 -23.32
C ALA A 129 -12.45 -1.12 -24.21
N PRO A 130 -11.56 -0.56 -25.05
CA PRO A 130 -11.92 0.57 -25.91
C PRO A 130 -13.04 0.15 -26.86
N THR A 131 -14.09 0.97 -26.91
CA THR A 131 -15.25 0.74 -27.79
C THR A 131 -14.92 1.00 -29.26
N SER A 132 -13.75 1.56 -29.54
CA SER A 132 -13.28 1.88 -30.88
C SER A 132 -11.75 1.74 -30.96
N THR A 133 -11.26 1.14 -32.06
CA THR A 133 -9.83 1.02 -32.36
C THR A 133 -9.13 2.36 -32.60
N ARG A 134 -9.88 3.47 -32.72
CA ARG A 134 -9.35 4.80 -33.01
C ARG A 134 -9.33 5.77 -31.83
N ARG A 135 -9.93 5.40 -30.69
CA ARG A 135 -9.95 6.23 -29.48
C ARG A 135 -9.63 5.39 -28.25
N GLN A 136 -8.74 5.92 -27.44
CA GLN A 136 -8.53 5.40 -26.09
C GLN A 136 -9.56 6.06 -25.18
N ASP A 137 -10.45 5.25 -24.63
CA ASP A 137 -11.43 5.71 -23.65
C ASP A 137 -10.69 6.00 -22.32
N THR A 138 -10.94 7.16 -21.75
CA THR A 138 -10.39 7.55 -20.46
C THR A 138 -11.46 7.43 -19.39
N TYR A 139 -11.22 6.62 -18.40
CA TYR A 139 -12.10 6.45 -17.24
C TYR A 139 -11.57 7.29 -16.08
N VAL A 140 -12.40 8.20 -15.61
CA VAL A 140 -12.12 9.01 -14.41
C VAL A 140 -13.02 8.52 -13.30
N SER A 141 -12.45 7.98 -12.22
CA SER A 141 -13.20 7.71 -10.99
C SER A 141 -13.32 9.00 -10.19
N LYS A 142 -14.52 9.32 -9.74
CA LYS A 142 -14.79 10.43 -8.81
C LYS A 142 -14.58 9.94 -7.38
#